data_0258a9cd56793be00904f1a3b7d73bd5
#
_entry.id   0258a9cd56793be00904f1a3b7d73bd5
#
_cell.length_a   1.000
_cell.length_b   1.000
_cell.length_c   1.000
_cell.angle_alpha   90.00
_cell.angle_beta   90.00
_cell.angle_gamma   90.00
#
_symmetry.space_group_name_H-M   'P 1'
#
loop_
_entity.id
_entity.type
_entity.pdbx_description
1 polymer ?
#
loop_
_entity_poly.entity_id
_entity_poly.type
_entity_poly.pdbx_seq_one_letter_code
_entity_poly.pdbx_strand_id
1 'polypeptide(L)'
;MNSHLLTGLIAALGLAANFAGFGAARAQDGHTMHAETAHAHADFASERLHFRVDGAEGGRDIILIPGLSSSPEIWQGTVDHLGAGWRVHRIHIQGFAGAEPKANATGPVAAPVAEEIARYITENKLDHPVVVGHSMGGTIGMMLAARHPDLVGKLMVVDMIPFMGAMFGPPGTTAESVAPIAEQVYQGMSTASPADYQTRAEATVTGMVNNAEARPQVLGDTRNSDQQVSSSAYRELILTDLRPELSKITAPTEVVYVKFNDARMTPEITDMIYQTSFANLPGVTLKRIDDAAHFIFLDQPAAFNAELDAFLAK
;
A
#
# COMPACT_ATOMS: atom_id res chain seq x y z
N MET A 1 32.90 9.89 2.51
CA MET A 1 32.17 8.77 3.11
C MET A 1 31.26 8.21 2.02
N ASN A 2 31.37 6.94 1.77
CA ASN A 2 31.23 6.28 0.48
C ASN A 2 29.82 6.29 -0.16
N SER A 3 29.77 6.61 -1.45
CA SER A 3 28.64 6.54 -2.37
C SER A 3 28.03 5.12 -2.58
N HIS A 4 28.51 4.11 -1.85
CA HIS A 4 28.08 2.71 -1.99
C HIS A 4 26.95 2.28 -1.05
N LEU A 5 26.50 3.11 -0.11
CA LEU A 5 25.38 2.81 0.78
C LEU A 5 24.00 2.94 0.09
N LEU A 6 23.95 3.63 -1.04
CA LEU A 6 22.70 3.98 -1.71
C LEU A 6 22.13 2.88 -2.63
N THR A 7 23.00 2.02 -3.18
CA THR A 7 22.56 1.04 -4.21
C THR A 7 21.74 -0.12 -3.61
N GLY A 8 21.75 -0.31 -2.32
CA GLY A 8 21.06 -1.42 -1.67
C GLY A 8 19.65 -1.14 -1.16
N LEU A 9 19.33 0.14 -0.94
CA LEU A 9 18.00 0.52 -0.47
C LEU A 9 16.92 0.33 -1.54
N ILE A 10 17.30 0.41 -2.81
CA ILE A 10 16.41 0.22 -3.97
C ILE A 10 15.89 -1.22 -4.05
N ALA A 11 16.63 -2.20 -3.55
CA ALA A 11 16.22 -3.60 -3.52
C ALA A 11 15.11 -3.91 -2.49
N ALA A 12 14.97 -3.09 -1.46
CA ALA A 12 14.00 -3.30 -0.39
C ALA A 12 12.55 -2.98 -0.80
N LEU A 13 12.37 -2.12 -1.82
CA LEU A 13 11.07 -1.82 -2.43
C LEU A 13 10.99 -2.30 -3.89
N GLY A 14 11.86 -3.20 -4.27
CA GLY A 14 11.67 -4.09 -5.41
C GLY A 14 11.76 -3.50 -6.81
N LEU A 15 12.63 -2.52 -7.08
CA LEU A 15 12.95 -2.12 -8.46
C LEU A 15 14.45 -1.87 -8.65
N ALA A 16 15.26 -2.93 -8.51
CA ALA A 16 16.63 -2.92 -9.00
C ALA A 16 16.64 -3.35 -10.48
N ALA A 17 17.14 -2.49 -11.33
CA ALA A 17 17.40 -2.83 -12.73
C ALA A 17 18.59 -3.81 -12.80
N ASN A 18 18.32 -5.09 -12.97
CA ASN A 18 19.31 -6.08 -13.38
C ASN A 18 18.96 -6.61 -14.77
N PHE A 19 19.83 -6.34 -15.72
CA PHE A 19 19.81 -6.91 -17.05
C PHE A 19 20.46 -8.29 -17.03
N ALA A 20 19.70 -9.37 -17.13
CA ALA A 20 20.13 -10.65 -17.65
C ALA A 20 18.89 -11.47 -18.04
N GLY A 21 18.80 -11.87 -19.31
CA GLY A 21 17.67 -12.62 -19.82
C GLY A 21 17.76 -14.11 -19.48
N PHE A 22 16.60 -14.73 -19.34
CA PHE A 22 16.38 -16.17 -19.61
C PHE A 22 14.89 -16.46 -19.91
N GLY A 23 14.67 -17.48 -20.73
CA GLY A 23 13.48 -17.74 -21.51
C GLY A 23 12.30 -18.36 -20.74
N ALA A 24 11.18 -18.38 -21.45
CA ALA A 24 9.82 -18.68 -21.05
C ALA A 24 9.51 -20.17 -20.82
N ALA A 25 8.59 -20.42 -19.87
CA ALA A 25 7.73 -21.60 -19.91
C ALA A 25 6.30 -21.21 -19.51
N ARG A 26 5.33 -21.68 -20.27
CA ARG A 26 3.90 -21.38 -20.20
C ARG A 26 3.18 -22.50 -19.46
N ALA A 27 2.34 -22.20 -18.48
CA ALA A 27 1.31 -23.09 -17.98
C ALA A 27 -0.02 -22.36 -17.81
N GLN A 28 -1.09 -22.95 -18.35
CA GLN A 28 -2.49 -22.55 -18.16
C GLN A 28 -3.06 -23.35 -17.01
N ASP A 29 -3.82 -22.72 -16.10
CA ASP A 29 -4.79 -23.43 -15.30
C ASP A 29 -5.99 -22.52 -14.94
N GLY A 30 -7.18 -23.13 -15.04
CA GLY A 30 -8.45 -22.46 -14.92
C GLY A 30 -8.90 -22.29 -13.47
N HIS A 31 -9.52 -21.17 -13.17
CA HIS A 31 -10.14 -20.88 -11.87
C HIS A 31 -11.66 -20.93 -11.95
N THR A 32 -12.25 -21.74 -11.10
CA THR A 32 -13.70 -21.81 -10.82
C THR A 32 -14.13 -20.61 -9.99
N MET A 33 -15.10 -19.87 -10.51
CA MET A 33 -15.72 -18.74 -9.81
C MET A 33 -16.67 -19.24 -8.71
N HIS A 34 -16.44 -18.81 -7.48
CA HIS A 34 -17.44 -18.93 -6.40
C HIS A 34 -18.40 -17.75 -6.45
N ALA A 35 -19.71 -18.07 -6.34
CA ALA A 35 -20.77 -17.08 -6.36
C ALA A 35 -20.77 -16.21 -5.10
N GLU A 36 -20.69 -14.90 -5.30
CA GLU A 36 -20.72 -13.87 -4.25
C GLU A 36 -22.14 -13.48 -3.88
N THR A 37 -22.41 -13.43 -2.58
CA THR A 37 -23.56 -12.69 -2.03
C THR A 37 -23.15 -11.23 -1.85
N ALA A 38 -23.40 -10.40 -2.86
CA ALA A 38 -23.19 -8.97 -2.78
C ALA A 38 -24.35 -8.32 -2.00
N HIS A 39 -24.07 -7.73 -0.86
CA HIS A 39 -24.98 -6.77 -0.23
C HIS A 39 -24.78 -5.40 -0.88
N ALA A 40 -25.81 -4.92 -1.58
CA ALA A 40 -25.80 -3.63 -2.26
C ALA A 40 -25.83 -2.48 -1.22
N HIS A 41 -24.73 -1.79 -1.05
CA HIS A 41 -24.76 -0.39 -0.60
C HIS A 41 -25.09 0.51 -1.78
N ALA A 42 -25.74 1.67 -1.50
CA ALA A 42 -26.00 2.68 -2.52
C ALA A 42 -24.71 2.95 -3.31
N ASP A 43 -24.79 2.81 -4.64
CA ASP A 43 -23.66 2.90 -5.55
C ASP A 43 -22.91 4.23 -5.36
N PHE A 44 -21.81 4.20 -4.62
CA PHE A 44 -20.89 5.33 -4.58
C PHE A 44 -20.27 5.50 -5.95
N ALA A 45 -20.71 6.53 -6.67
CA ALA A 45 -20.21 6.81 -8.00
C ALA A 45 -18.80 7.42 -7.93
N SER A 46 -17.81 6.67 -8.36
CA SER A 46 -16.43 7.15 -8.51
C SER A 46 -15.80 6.59 -9.78
N GLU A 47 -15.06 7.45 -10.47
CA GLU A 47 -14.22 7.07 -11.61
C GLU A 47 -12.80 6.66 -11.18
N ARG A 48 -12.49 6.63 -9.86
CA ARG A 48 -11.15 6.34 -9.35
C ARG A 48 -11.04 5.11 -8.48
N LEU A 49 -12.16 4.70 -7.87
CA LEU A 49 -12.18 3.52 -6.99
C LEU A 49 -13.59 2.92 -6.89
N HIS A 50 -13.66 1.70 -6.39
CA HIS A 50 -14.87 1.04 -5.92
C HIS A 50 -14.73 0.64 -4.46
N PHE A 51 -15.86 0.51 -3.76
CA PHE A 51 -15.92 -0.07 -2.43
C PHE A 51 -16.62 -1.44 -2.49
N ARG A 52 -15.99 -2.42 -1.86
CA ARG A 52 -16.64 -3.65 -1.46
C ARG A 52 -16.88 -3.59 0.03
N VAL A 53 -18.10 -3.80 0.46
CA VAL A 53 -18.48 -3.72 1.88
C VAL A 53 -18.86 -5.10 2.38
N ASP A 54 -18.16 -5.55 3.42
CA ASP A 54 -18.37 -6.82 4.10
C ASP A 54 -18.90 -6.55 5.52
N GLY A 55 -19.59 -7.52 6.12
CA GLY A 55 -20.12 -7.44 7.48
C GLY A 55 -21.52 -6.86 7.59
N ALA A 56 -21.99 -6.65 8.81
CA ALA A 56 -23.36 -6.26 9.10
C ALA A 56 -23.57 -4.74 9.12
N GLU A 57 -24.78 -4.30 8.73
CA GLU A 57 -25.21 -2.92 8.99
C GLU A 57 -25.19 -2.63 10.50
N GLY A 58 -24.63 -1.47 10.87
CA GLY A 58 -24.50 -1.07 12.28
C GLY A 58 -23.23 -1.59 12.97
N GLY A 59 -22.37 -2.34 12.29
CA GLY A 59 -21.01 -2.61 12.74
C GLY A 59 -20.15 -1.34 12.78
N ARG A 60 -19.05 -1.36 13.53
CA ARG A 60 -18.05 -0.27 13.51
C ARG A 60 -17.39 -0.23 12.14
N ASP A 61 -17.20 0.98 11.60
CA ASP A 61 -16.62 1.14 10.27
C ASP A 61 -15.09 1.04 10.26
N ILE A 62 -14.57 0.23 9.35
CA ILE A 62 -13.13 0.13 9.06
C ILE A 62 -12.91 0.15 7.54
N ILE A 63 -11.99 1.00 7.10
CA ILE A 63 -11.62 1.14 5.69
C ILE A 63 -10.25 0.49 5.48
N LEU A 64 -10.18 -0.50 4.58
CA LEU A 64 -8.95 -1.21 4.23
C LEU A 64 -8.47 -0.77 2.85
N ILE A 65 -7.30 -0.13 2.80
CA ILE A 65 -6.73 0.44 1.58
C ILE A 65 -5.56 -0.44 1.13
N PRO A 66 -5.64 -1.09 -0.05
CA PRO A 66 -4.58 -1.94 -0.56
C PRO A 66 -3.38 -1.15 -1.07
N GLY A 67 -2.28 -1.85 -1.30
CA GLY A 67 -1.07 -1.31 -1.89
C GLY A 67 -1.16 -1.12 -3.41
N LEU A 68 -0.06 -0.67 -3.99
CA LEU A 68 0.12 -0.53 -5.44
C LEU A 68 -0.17 -1.86 -6.14
N SER A 69 -0.95 -1.81 -7.22
CA SER A 69 -1.29 -2.97 -8.07
C SER A 69 -1.91 -4.15 -7.30
N SER A 70 -2.64 -3.87 -6.22
CA SER A 70 -3.27 -4.88 -5.38
C SER A 70 -4.80 -4.78 -5.44
N SER A 71 -5.47 -5.93 -5.32
CA SER A 71 -6.92 -6.05 -5.18
C SER A 71 -7.37 -5.89 -3.72
N PRO A 72 -8.67 -5.64 -3.46
CA PRO A 72 -9.23 -5.69 -2.11
C PRO A 72 -9.17 -7.09 -1.48
N GLU A 73 -8.98 -8.14 -2.27
CA GLU A 73 -8.92 -9.54 -1.82
C GLU A 73 -7.69 -9.86 -0.99
N ILE A 74 -6.61 -9.05 -1.09
CA ILE A 74 -5.44 -9.22 -0.21
C ILE A 74 -5.81 -9.09 1.28
N TRP A 75 -6.92 -8.41 1.58
CA TRP A 75 -7.42 -8.20 2.93
C TRP A 75 -8.36 -9.29 3.45
N GLN A 76 -8.64 -10.36 2.65
CA GLN A 76 -9.65 -11.36 3.03
C GLN A 76 -9.39 -11.97 4.42
N GLY A 77 -8.14 -12.34 4.73
CA GLY A 77 -7.80 -12.89 6.04
C GLY A 77 -8.05 -11.89 7.19
N THR A 78 -7.86 -10.59 6.94
CA THR A 78 -8.18 -9.54 7.93
C THR A 78 -9.70 -9.37 8.10
N VAL A 79 -10.47 -9.44 7.01
CA VAL A 79 -11.95 -9.41 7.05
C VAL A 79 -12.48 -10.59 7.88
N ASP A 80 -11.99 -11.79 7.62
CA ASP A 80 -12.39 -13.01 8.33
C ASP A 80 -12.07 -12.91 9.82
N HIS A 81 -10.94 -12.30 10.17
CA HIS A 81 -10.52 -12.07 11.55
C HIS A 81 -11.41 -11.05 12.28
N LEU A 82 -11.72 -9.93 11.64
CA LEU A 82 -12.54 -8.85 12.25
C LEU A 82 -13.96 -9.32 12.60
N GLY A 83 -14.55 -10.21 11.80
CA GLY A 83 -15.85 -10.83 12.06
C GLY A 83 -17.03 -9.84 12.11
N ALA A 84 -18.13 -10.28 12.71
CA ALA A 84 -19.43 -9.62 12.61
C ALA A 84 -19.56 -8.28 13.37
N GLY A 85 -18.57 -7.88 14.17
CA GLY A 85 -18.58 -6.59 14.89
C GLY A 85 -18.21 -5.38 14.02
N TRP A 86 -17.78 -5.63 12.80
CA TRP A 86 -17.25 -4.62 11.90
C TRP A 86 -18.03 -4.56 10.60
N ARG A 87 -18.13 -3.37 10.04
CA ARG A 87 -18.49 -3.11 8.65
C ARG A 87 -17.21 -2.70 7.93
N VAL A 88 -16.73 -3.61 7.08
CA VAL A 88 -15.40 -3.51 6.47
C VAL A 88 -15.54 -2.98 5.04
N HIS A 89 -14.97 -1.81 4.78
CA HIS A 89 -14.97 -1.13 3.48
C HIS A 89 -13.62 -1.38 2.80
N ARG A 90 -13.57 -2.36 1.91
CA ARG A 90 -12.38 -2.65 1.10
C ARG A 90 -12.37 -1.83 -0.17
N ILE A 91 -11.25 -1.19 -0.46
CA ILE A 91 -11.11 -0.32 -1.63
C ILE A 91 -10.50 -1.10 -2.79
N HIS A 92 -11.10 -0.96 -3.99
CA HIS A 92 -10.51 -1.37 -5.25
C HIS A 92 -10.20 -0.13 -6.08
N ILE A 93 -8.92 0.17 -6.28
CA ILE A 93 -8.47 1.33 -7.04
C ILE A 93 -8.57 1.01 -8.54
N GLN A 94 -9.19 1.89 -9.32
CA GLN A 94 -9.29 1.76 -10.77
C GLN A 94 -7.90 1.72 -11.42
N GLY A 95 -7.72 0.77 -12.34
CA GLY A 95 -6.45 0.46 -12.98
C GLY A 95 -5.63 -0.63 -12.28
N PHE A 96 -6.04 -1.09 -11.08
CA PHE A 96 -5.36 -2.18 -10.39
C PHE A 96 -6.16 -3.47 -10.46
N ALA A 97 -5.44 -4.60 -10.48
CA ALA A 97 -5.98 -5.95 -10.34
C ALA A 97 -7.22 -6.23 -11.22
N GLY A 98 -7.17 -5.84 -12.49
CA GLY A 98 -8.23 -6.06 -13.48
C GLY A 98 -9.31 -4.99 -13.55
N ALA A 99 -9.30 -3.99 -12.66
CA ALA A 99 -10.20 -2.85 -12.80
C ALA A 99 -9.78 -1.94 -13.97
N GLU A 100 -10.76 -1.38 -14.68
CA GLU A 100 -10.48 -0.42 -15.75
C GLU A 100 -9.79 0.84 -15.19
N PRO A 101 -8.83 1.45 -15.92
CA PRO A 101 -8.12 2.65 -15.45
C PRO A 101 -8.99 3.87 -15.19
N LYS A 102 -10.02 4.11 -16.00
CA LYS A 102 -10.92 5.26 -15.93
C LYS A 102 -10.18 6.58 -15.68
N ALA A 103 -10.56 7.35 -14.64
CA ALA A 103 -9.92 8.62 -14.32
C ALA A 103 -8.48 8.49 -13.78
N ASN A 104 -8.02 7.28 -13.43
CA ASN A 104 -6.64 7.00 -13.04
C ASN A 104 -5.72 6.74 -14.25
N ALA A 105 -6.24 6.67 -15.48
CA ALA A 105 -5.45 6.49 -16.70
C ALA A 105 -4.40 7.59 -16.89
N THR A 106 -4.58 8.77 -16.30
CA THR A 106 -3.65 9.90 -16.40
C THR A 106 -3.51 10.65 -15.09
N GLY A 107 -2.31 11.20 -14.86
CA GLY A 107 -2.03 12.03 -13.68
C GLY A 107 -1.75 11.22 -12.41
N PRO A 108 -1.86 11.86 -11.25
CA PRO A 108 -1.66 11.22 -9.95
C PRO A 108 -2.81 10.26 -9.61
N VAL A 109 -2.53 9.26 -8.79
CA VAL A 109 -3.49 8.23 -8.36
C VAL A 109 -3.76 8.32 -6.86
N ALA A 110 -2.72 8.37 -6.02
CA ALA A 110 -2.86 8.28 -4.56
C ALA A 110 -3.61 9.50 -3.98
N ALA A 111 -3.21 10.72 -4.35
CA ALA A 111 -3.82 11.92 -3.81
C ALA A 111 -5.31 12.06 -4.20
N PRO A 112 -5.71 11.90 -5.48
CA PRO A 112 -7.14 11.91 -5.83
C PRO A 112 -7.94 10.78 -5.19
N VAL A 113 -7.36 9.59 -4.99
CA VAL A 113 -8.02 8.48 -4.29
C VAL A 113 -8.26 8.84 -2.82
N ALA A 114 -7.33 9.52 -2.13
CA ALA A 114 -7.54 10.01 -0.77
C ALA A 114 -8.75 10.96 -0.67
N GLU A 115 -8.91 11.88 -1.64
CA GLU A 115 -10.06 12.79 -1.70
C GLU A 115 -11.39 12.05 -1.96
N GLU A 116 -11.38 11.01 -2.83
CA GLU A 116 -12.56 10.18 -3.06
C GLU A 116 -12.96 9.38 -1.80
N ILE A 117 -11.99 8.93 -0.99
CA ILE A 117 -12.28 8.29 0.30
C ILE A 117 -12.89 9.28 1.29
N ALA A 118 -12.37 10.51 1.36
CA ALA A 118 -12.94 11.57 2.20
C ALA A 118 -14.40 11.87 1.80
N ARG A 119 -14.67 11.95 0.48
CA ARG A 119 -16.02 12.11 -0.05
C ARG A 119 -16.92 10.92 0.32
N TYR A 120 -16.41 9.68 0.19
CA TYR A 120 -17.14 8.47 0.57
C TYR A 120 -17.54 8.47 2.05
N ILE A 121 -16.61 8.78 2.95
CA ILE A 121 -16.87 8.87 4.40
C ILE A 121 -18.01 9.87 4.65
N THR A 122 -17.94 11.04 4.02
CA THR A 122 -18.92 12.12 4.20
C THR A 122 -20.30 11.75 3.64
N GLU A 123 -20.38 11.27 2.41
CA GLU A 123 -21.64 10.91 1.74
C GLU A 123 -22.35 9.74 2.43
N ASN A 124 -21.59 8.74 2.91
CA ASN A 124 -22.13 7.59 3.62
C ASN A 124 -22.26 7.80 5.12
N LYS A 125 -21.90 9.00 5.63
CA LYS A 125 -22.00 9.38 7.04
C LYS A 125 -21.30 8.38 7.96
N LEU A 126 -20.12 7.91 7.57
CA LEU A 126 -19.32 7.03 8.41
C LEU A 126 -18.80 7.84 9.61
N ASP A 127 -19.04 7.33 10.81
CA ASP A 127 -18.66 8.03 12.04
C ASP A 127 -17.21 7.70 12.43
N HIS A 128 -16.28 8.54 12.00
CA HIS A 128 -14.85 8.44 12.32
C HIS A 128 -14.30 7.02 12.12
N PRO A 129 -14.36 6.45 10.90
CA PRO A 129 -13.92 5.10 10.65
C PRO A 129 -12.44 4.90 10.99
N VAL A 130 -12.09 3.66 11.34
CA VAL A 130 -10.69 3.23 11.38
C VAL A 130 -10.19 3.10 9.96
N VAL A 131 -9.00 3.60 9.68
CA VAL A 131 -8.33 3.47 8.37
C VAL A 131 -7.09 2.61 8.53
N VAL A 132 -6.99 1.53 7.75
CA VAL A 132 -5.81 0.66 7.67
C VAL A 132 -5.32 0.68 6.24
N GLY A 133 -4.11 1.16 6.02
CA GLY A 133 -3.53 1.28 4.69
C GLY A 133 -2.20 0.54 4.56
N HIS A 134 -2.08 -0.35 3.57
CA HIS A 134 -0.85 -1.06 3.26
C HIS A 134 -0.07 -0.37 2.14
N SER A 135 1.23 -0.15 2.31
CA SER A 135 2.10 0.36 1.25
C SER A 135 1.56 1.70 0.70
N MET A 136 1.27 1.81 -0.60
CA MET A 136 0.57 2.96 -1.19
C MET A 136 -0.71 3.32 -0.43
N GLY A 137 -1.47 2.31 0.04
CA GLY A 137 -2.64 2.53 0.89
C GLY A 137 -2.30 3.23 2.21
N GLY A 138 -1.11 3.00 2.76
CA GLY A 138 -0.58 3.73 3.91
C GLY A 138 -0.31 5.21 3.59
N THR A 139 0.26 5.50 2.41
CA THR A 139 0.41 6.88 1.92
C THR A 139 -0.95 7.57 1.76
N ILE A 140 -1.93 6.88 1.15
CA ILE A 140 -3.31 7.38 1.01
C ILE A 140 -3.95 7.64 2.37
N GLY A 141 -3.79 6.71 3.32
CA GLY A 141 -4.30 6.86 4.69
C GLY A 141 -3.69 8.05 5.43
N MET A 142 -2.38 8.27 5.29
CA MET A 142 -1.70 9.45 5.84
C MET A 142 -2.17 10.75 5.19
N MET A 143 -2.36 10.79 3.86
CA MET A 143 -2.94 11.94 3.15
C MET A 143 -4.34 12.26 3.68
N LEU A 144 -5.19 11.25 3.76
CA LEU A 144 -6.56 11.37 4.25
C LEU A 144 -6.58 11.94 5.68
N ALA A 145 -5.83 11.32 6.60
CA ALA A 145 -5.80 11.74 8.00
C ALA A 145 -5.18 13.14 8.21
N ALA A 146 -4.20 13.53 7.38
CA ALA A 146 -3.57 14.86 7.49
C ALA A 146 -4.41 15.99 6.87
N ARG A 147 -5.15 15.68 5.80
CA ARG A 147 -5.91 16.69 5.04
C ARG A 147 -7.37 16.79 5.48
N HIS A 148 -7.89 15.70 6.05
CA HIS A 148 -9.25 15.59 6.58
C HIS A 148 -9.23 15.02 8.02
N PRO A 149 -8.57 15.70 8.99
CA PRO A 149 -8.32 15.14 10.32
C PRO A 149 -9.62 14.83 11.10
N ASP A 150 -10.71 15.51 10.75
CA ASP A 150 -12.02 15.29 11.39
C ASP A 150 -12.79 14.09 10.83
N LEU A 151 -12.26 13.40 9.82
CA LEU A 151 -12.93 12.25 9.21
C LEU A 151 -12.37 10.90 9.69
N VAL A 152 -11.16 10.86 10.24
CA VAL A 152 -10.46 9.60 10.57
C VAL A 152 -10.43 9.40 12.08
N GLY A 153 -11.00 8.29 12.56
CA GLY A 153 -11.00 7.96 13.98
C GLY A 153 -9.68 7.38 14.48
N LYS A 154 -9.07 6.49 13.68
CA LYS A 154 -7.75 5.89 13.94
C LYS A 154 -7.07 5.58 12.62
N LEU A 155 -5.74 5.62 12.59
CA LEU A 155 -4.95 5.28 11.41
C LEU A 155 -3.93 4.17 11.72
N MET A 156 -3.98 3.07 10.97
CA MET A 156 -2.88 2.10 10.94
C MET A 156 -2.20 2.13 9.58
N VAL A 157 -0.91 2.38 9.58
CA VAL A 157 -0.05 2.33 8.39
C VAL A 157 0.71 1.01 8.40
N VAL A 158 0.57 0.22 7.34
CA VAL A 158 1.23 -1.08 7.22
C VAL A 158 2.33 -0.98 6.17
N ASP A 159 3.56 -1.05 6.65
CA ASP A 159 4.83 -1.07 5.90
C ASP A 159 4.99 0.05 4.87
N MET A 160 4.87 1.30 5.34
CA MET A 160 5.14 2.50 4.55
C MET A 160 5.73 3.61 5.41
N ILE A 161 6.67 4.36 4.83
CA ILE A 161 7.19 5.61 5.39
C ILE A 161 6.53 6.83 4.72
N PRO A 162 6.47 7.99 5.38
CA PRO A 162 5.77 9.17 4.86
C PRO A 162 6.43 9.81 3.64
N PHE A 163 7.65 9.42 3.32
CA PHE A 163 8.36 9.87 2.12
C PHE A 163 9.21 8.74 1.54
N MET A 164 8.64 7.98 0.62
CA MET A 164 9.35 6.89 -0.05
C MET A 164 10.57 7.38 -0.83
N GLY A 165 10.53 8.60 -1.34
CA GLY A 165 11.64 9.24 -2.05
C GLY A 165 12.95 9.32 -1.23
N ALA A 166 12.86 9.35 0.10
CA ALA A 166 14.03 9.32 0.97
C ALA A 166 14.90 8.07 0.80
N MET A 167 14.33 6.98 0.29
CA MET A 167 15.04 5.72 0.03
C MET A 167 15.91 5.76 -1.23
N PHE A 168 15.73 6.76 -2.08
CA PHE A 168 16.45 6.92 -3.35
C PHE A 168 17.62 7.92 -3.26
N GLY A 169 17.89 8.48 -2.08
CA GLY A 169 18.95 9.46 -1.90
C GLY A 169 19.58 9.43 -0.50
N PRO A 170 20.61 10.26 -0.25
CA PRO A 170 21.24 10.39 1.06
C PRO A 170 20.30 11.04 2.09
N PRO A 171 20.63 11.02 3.39
CA PRO A 171 19.92 11.81 4.38
C PRO A 171 19.77 13.27 3.94
N GLY A 172 18.57 13.82 4.07
CA GLY A 172 18.22 15.15 3.57
C GLY A 172 17.63 15.18 2.15
N THR A 173 17.43 14.02 1.51
CA THR A 173 16.69 13.94 0.24
C THR A 173 15.34 14.62 0.35
N THR A 174 14.99 15.42 -0.67
CA THR A 174 13.71 16.11 -0.84
C THR A 174 12.99 15.60 -2.10
N ALA A 175 11.70 15.87 -2.21
CA ALA A 175 10.92 15.52 -3.40
C ALA A 175 11.54 16.14 -4.68
N GLU A 176 12.04 17.38 -4.59
CA GLU A 176 12.71 18.06 -5.70
C GLU A 176 14.01 17.34 -6.10
N SER A 177 14.85 16.97 -5.12
CA SER A 177 16.15 16.33 -5.38
C SER A 177 16.00 14.93 -5.97
N VAL A 178 14.89 14.22 -5.68
CA VAL A 178 14.64 12.86 -6.18
C VAL A 178 13.82 12.84 -7.47
N ALA A 179 13.29 13.98 -7.91
CA ALA A 179 12.44 14.06 -9.09
C ALA A 179 13.07 13.48 -10.38
N PRO A 180 14.37 13.68 -10.69
CA PRO A 180 14.99 13.04 -11.85
C PRO A 180 14.99 11.50 -11.75
N ILE A 181 15.15 10.94 -10.55
CA ILE A 181 15.13 9.50 -10.32
C ILE A 181 13.69 8.99 -10.49
N ALA A 182 12.70 9.69 -9.93
CA ALA A 182 11.29 9.34 -10.07
C ALA A 182 10.87 9.31 -11.54
N GLU A 183 11.33 10.29 -12.34
CA GLU A 183 11.05 10.33 -13.77
C GLU A 183 11.74 9.19 -14.52
N GLN A 184 13.01 8.88 -14.20
CA GLN A 184 13.71 7.75 -14.79
C GLN A 184 13.01 6.42 -14.50
N VAL A 185 12.56 6.22 -13.26
CA VAL A 185 11.79 5.03 -12.86
C VAL A 185 10.48 4.95 -13.62
N TYR A 186 9.74 6.05 -13.69
CA TYR A 186 8.48 6.14 -14.44
C TYR A 186 8.69 5.77 -15.92
N GLN A 187 9.67 6.36 -16.60
CA GLN A 187 9.99 6.05 -18.00
C GLN A 187 10.37 4.58 -18.16
N GLY A 188 11.20 4.04 -17.24
CA GLY A 188 11.62 2.64 -17.28
C GLY A 188 10.46 1.65 -17.09
N MET A 189 9.43 2.03 -16.33
CA MET A 189 8.22 1.22 -16.14
C MET A 189 7.22 1.40 -17.28
N SER A 190 6.86 2.65 -17.61
CA SER A 190 5.77 2.98 -18.52
C SER A 190 6.07 2.65 -19.99
N THR A 191 7.35 2.69 -20.39
CA THR A 191 7.80 2.38 -21.76
C THR A 191 8.36 0.98 -21.95
N ALA A 192 8.46 0.18 -20.86
CA ALA A 192 8.88 -1.20 -20.96
C ALA A 192 7.90 -2.01 -21.83
N SER A 193 8.43 -3.02 -22.56
CA SER A 193 7.54 -3.97 -23.21
C SER A 193 6.66 -4.67 -22.15
N PRO A 194 5.43 -5.07 -22.48
CA PRO A 194 4.57 -5.78 -21.53
C PRO A 194 5.26 -6.98 -20.86
N ALA A 195 6.06 -7.74 -21.64
CA ALA A 195 6.78 -8.90 -21.14
C ALA A 195 7.90 -8.51 -20.14
N ASP A 196 8.67 -7.46 -20.44
CA ASP A 196 9.73 -6.97 -19.55
C ASP A 196 9.14 -6.36 -18.28
N TYR A 197 8.05 -5.61 -18.40
CA TYR A 197 7.33 -5.05 -17.26
C TYR A 197 6.85 -6.16 -16.31
N GLN A 198 6.15 -7.17 -16.84
CA GLN A 198 5.65 -8.29 -16.07
C GLN A 198 6.78 -9.06 -15.38
N THR A 199 7.86 -9.38 -16.09
CA THR A 199 9.00 -10.09 -15.53
C THR A 199 9.60 -9.34 -14.33
N ARG A 200 9.75 -8.03 -14.43
CA ARG A 200 10.29 -7.20 -13.34
C ARG A 200 9.31 -7.09 -12.17
N ALA A 201 8.03 -6.89 -12.46
CA ALA A 201 6.98 -6.79 -11.45
C ALA A 201 6.86 -8.10 -10.64
N GLU A 202 6.90 -9.25 -11.33
CA GLU A 202 6.87 -10.56 -10.68
C GLU A 202 8.11 -10.82 -9.81
N ALA A 203 9.30 -10.47 -10.30
CA ALA A 203 10.53 -10.60 -9.51
C ALA A 203 10.48 -9.75 -8.24
N THR A 204 9.94 -8.52 -8.36
CA THR A 204 9.72 -7.60 -7.24
C THR A 204 8.76 -8.19 -6.21
N VAL A 205 7.57 -8.58 -6.63
CA VAL A 205 6.52 -9.12 -5.76
C VAL A 205 6.97 -10.41 -5.08
N THR A 206 7.74 -11.25 -5.80
CA THR A 206 8.31 -12.47 -5.21
C THR A 206 9.19 -12.18 -4.00
N GLY A 207 9.90 -11.06 -4.00
CA GLY A 207 10.69 -10.61 -2.84
C GLY A 207 9.88 -9.92 -1.73
N MET A 208 8.60 -9.62 -1.98
CA MET A 208 7.72 -8.90 -1.06
C MET A 208 6.77 -9.83 -0.27
N VAL A 209 6.68 -11.12 -0.63
CA VAL A 209 5.78 -12.10 0.02
C VAL A 209 6.57 -13.36 0.34
N ASN A 210 6.75 -13.64 1.63
CA ASN A 210 7.41 -14.87 2.10
C ASN A 210 6.47 -16.07 2.00
N ASN A 211 5.17 -15.87 2.26
CA ASN A 211 4.15 -16.93 2.20
C ASN A 211 3.95 -17.40 0.75
N ALA A 212 4.42 -18.63 0.45
CA ALA A 212 4.34 -19.20 -0.89
C ALA A 212 2.89 -19.45 -1.36
N GLU A 213 1.96 -19.68 -0.43
CA GLU A 213 0.54 -19.93 -0.74
C GLU A 213 -0.20 -18.65 -1.09
N ALA A 214 0.17 -17.51 -0.50
CA ALA A 214 -0.41 -16.20 -0.78
C ALA A 214 0.19 -15.53 -2.03
N ARG A 215 1.41 -15.89 -2.41
CA ARG A 215 2.13 -15.26 -3.52
C ARG A 215 1.42 -15.29 -4.87
N PRO A 216 0.73 -16.38 -5.29
CA PRO A 216 0.01 -16.42 -6.56
C PRO A 216 -1.06 -15.34 -6.69
N GLN A 217 -1.76 -14.98 -5.61
CA GLN A 217 -2.76 -13.91 -5.60
C GLN A 217 -2.12 -12.56 -5.88
N VAL A 218 -1.06 -12.21 -5.13
CA VAL A 218 -0.38 -10.91 -5.28
C VAL A 218 0.27 -10.79 -6.68
N LEU A 219 0.83 -11.88 -7.21
CA LEU A 219 1.32 -11.94 -8.59
C LEU A 219 0.19 -11.77 -9.60
N GLY A 220 -0.97 -12.40 -9.37
CA GLY A 220 -2.15 -12.26 -10.21
C GLY A 220 -2.67 -10.83 -10.26
N ASP A 221 -2.78 -10.18 -9.12
CA ASP A 221 -3.16 -8.77 -8.99
C ASP A 221 -2.20 -7.86 -9.79
N THR A 222 -0.90 -8.06 -9.62
CA THR A 222 0.13 -7.30 -10.34
C THR A 222 0.06 -7.50 -11.85
N ARG A 223 -0.13 -8.75 -12.32
CA ARG A 223 -0.26 -9.07 -13.75
C ARG A 223 -1.46 -8.42 -14.41
N ASN A 224 -2.56 -8.32 -13.67
CA ASN A 224 -3.83 -7.77 -14.15
C ASN A 224 -3.93 -6.25 -13.94
N SER A 225 -2.93 -5.61 -13.36
CA SER A 225 -2.91 -4.16 -13.18
C SER A 225 -2.44 -3.44 -14.45
N ASP A 226 -3.04 -2.26 -14.70
CA ASP A 226 -2.64 -1.39 -15.79
C ASP A 226 -1.22 -0.84 -15.56
N GLN A 227 -0.35 -1.01 -16.56
CA GLN A 227 1.05 -0.61 -16.49
C GLN A 227 1.22 0.90 -16.33
N GLN A 228 0.40 1.71 -17.03
CA GLN A 228 0.52 3.17 -16.99
C GLN A 228 0.03 3.71 -15.65
N VAL A 229 -1.09 3.20 -15.13
CA VAL A 229 -1.59 3.56 -13.80
C VAL A 229 -0.58 3.18 -12.72
N SER A 230 -0.04 1.96 -12.76
CA SER A 230 0.96 1.48 -11.80
C SER A 230 2.24 2.32 -11.85
N SER A 231 2.71 2.68 -13.05
CA SER A 231 3.91 3.51 -13.23
C SER A 231 3.70 4.94 -12.71
N SER A 232 2.53 5.53 -13.00
CA SER A 232 2.16 6.87 -12.53
C SER A 232 2.02 6.92 -11.01
N ALA A 233 1.36 5.93 -10.42
CA ALA A 233 1.21 5.80 -8.98
C ALA A 233 2.57 5.62 -8.28
N TYR A 234 3.46 4.79 -8.83
CA TYR A 234 4.79 4.59 -8.24
C TYR A 234 5.65 5.87 -8.29
N ARG A 235 5.61 6.61 -9.43
CA ARG A 235 6.25 7.92 -9.54
C ARG A 235 5.71 8.89 -8.49
N GLU A 236 4.39 8.95 -8.31
CA GLU A 236 3.74 9.78 -7.29
C GLU A 236 4.24 9.44 -5.89
N LEU A 237 4.34 8.14 -5.54
CA LEU A 237 4.86 7.70 -4.24
C LEU A 237 6.29 8.17 -3.98
N ILE A 238 7.17 8.12 -5.00
CA ILE A 238 8.56 8.62 -4.88
C ILE A 238 8.58 10.13 -4.62
N LEU A 239 7.68 10.88 -5.22
CA LEU A 239 7.64 12.35 -5.14
C LEU A 239 6.85 12.89 -3.94
N THR A 240 5.98 12.07 -3.34
CA THR A 240 5.12 12.49 -2.24
C THR A 240 5.88 12.52 -0.92
N ASP A 241 6.13 13.72 -0.41
CA ASP A 241 6.72 13.94 0.91
C ASP A 241 5.68 14.42 1.91
N LEU A 242 5.16 13.49 2.73
CA LEU A 242 4.17 13.77 3.75
C LEU A 242 4.77 14.18 5.11
N ARG A 243 6.10 14.17 5.27
CA ARG A 243 6.76 14.52 6.54
C ARG A 243 6.33 15.89 7.09
N PRO A 244 6.12 16.94 6.25
CA PRO A 244 5.61 18.23 6.72
C PRO A 244 4.13 18.20 7.11
N GLU A 245 3.35 17.23 6.60
CA GLU A 245 1.91 17.13 6.85
C GLU A 245 1.60 16.26 8.09
N LEU A 246 2.54 15.44 8.57
CA LEU A 246 2.30 14.48 9.66
C LEU A 246 1.76 15.14 10.95
N SER A 247 2.21 16.35 11.27
CA SER A 247 1.74 17.08 12.46
C SER A 247 0.26 17.50 12.41
N LYS A 248 -0.37 17.39 11.25
CA LYS A 248 -1.81 17.66 11.09
C LYS A 248 -2.67 16.45 11.42
N ILE A 249 -2.09 15.24 11.48
CA ILE A 249 -2.81 14.02 11.82
C ILE A 249 -3.14 14.06 13.31
N THR A 250 -4.42 14.11 13.63
CA THR A 250 -4.93 14.11 15.01
C THR A 250 -5.37 12.71 15.47
N ALA A 251 -5.67 11.82 14.52
CA ALA A 251 -6.08 10.46 14.81
C ALA A 251 -4.95 9.67 15.49
N PRO A 252 -5.23 8.87 16.54
CA PRO A 252 -4.29 7.90 17.06
C PRO A 252 -3.72 7.05 15.94
N THR A 253 -2.38 7.04 15.81
CA THR A 253 -1.72 6.39 14.68
C THR A 253 -0.75 5.31 15.15
N GLU A 254 -0.84 4.15 14.51
CA GLU A 254 0.11 3.06 14.66
C GLU A 254 0.72 2.70 13.30
N VAL A 255 2.02 2.47 13.28
CA VAL A 255 2.76 2.02 12.09
C VAL A 255 3.31 0.64 12.36
N VAL A 256 2.83 -0.34 11.61
CA VAL A 256 3.33 -1.72 11.64
C VAL A 256 4.26 -1.92 10.45
N TYR A 257 5.48 -2.39 10.69
CA TYR A 257 6.51 -2.47 9.64
C TYR A 257 7.40 -3.71 9.80
N VAL A 258 8.18 -3.99 8.77
CA VAL A 258 9.16 -5.09 8.75
C VAL A 258 10.58 -4.56 8.66
N LYS A 259 11.54 -5.42 8.97
CA LYS A 259 12.95 -5.16 8.65
C LYS A 259 13.10 -5.14 7.11
N PHE A 260 13.75 -4.11 6.57
CA PHE A 260 14.03 -4.07 5.14
C PHE A 260 14.80 -5.31 4.67
N ASN A 261 14.36 -5.90 3.56
CA ASN A 261 14.97 -7.09 2.98
C ASN A 261 16.27 -6.76 2.24
N ASP A 262 17.26 -6.28 2.99
CA ASP A 262 18.62 -6.00 2.54
C ASP A 262 19.59 -6.49 3.61
N ALA A 263 20.62 -7.23 3.19
CA ALA A 263 21.62 -7.80 4.10
C ALA A 263 22.41 -6.73 4.91
N ARG A 264 22.42 -5.47 4.45
CA ARG A 264 23.07 -4.35 5.14
C ARG A 264 22.16 -3.67 6.16
N MET A 265 20.86 -3.98 6.13
CA MET A 265 19.86 -3.45 7.05
C MET A 265 19.72 -4.37 8.25
N THR A 266 20.05 -3.86 9.42
CA THR A 266 19.73 -4.52 10.68
C THR A 266 18.36 -4.09 11.19
N PRO A 267 17.76 -4.83 12.14
CA PRO A 267 16.56 -4.39 12.84
C PRO A 267 16.69 -2.97 13.37
N GLU A 268 17.81 -2.64 14.03
CA GLU A 268 18.06 -1.34 14.67
C GLU A 268 18.16 -0.20 13.65
N ILE A 269 18.77 -0.44 12.48
CA ILE A 269 18.82 0.55 11.40
C ILE A 269 17.42 0.80 10.84
N THR A 270 16.64 -0.26 10.64
CA THR A 270 15.25 -0.13 10.19
C THR A 270 14.42 0.65 11.20
N ASP A 271 14.49 0.29 12.47
CA ASP A 271 13.78 0.98 13.56
C ASP A 271 14.13 2.47 13.59
N MET A 272 15.40 2.82 13.45
CA MET A 272 15.86 4.22 13.39
C MET A 272 15.32 4.96 12.18
N ILE A 273 15.21 4.30 11.01
CA ILE A 273 14.61 4.90 9.80
C ILE A 273 13.13 5.22 10.05
N TYR A 274 12.36 4.28 10.60
CA TYR A 274 10.96 4.52 10.93
C TYR A 274 10.79 5.61 11.99
N GLN A 275 11.56 5.58 13.08
CA GLN A 275 11.56 6.63 14.12
C GLN A 275 11.83 8.02 13.54
N THR A 276 12.85 8.12 12.68
CA THR A 276 13.21 9.39 12.04
C THR A 276 12.16 9.85 11.05
N SER A 277 11.60 8.93 10.26
CA SER A 277 10.60 9.24 9.24
C SER A 277 9.29 9.77 9.86
N PHE A 278 8.90 9.25 11.01
CA PHE A 278 7.68 9.64 11.72
C PHE A 278 7.90 10.63 12.86
N ALA A 279 9.08 11.23 12.98
CA ALA A 279 9.42 12.13 14.08
C ALA A 279 8.45 13.34 14.23
N ASN A 280 7.81 13.76 13.13
CA ASN A 280 6.83 14.85 13.11
C ASN A 280 5.39 14.41 13.41
N LEU A 281 5.14 13.13 13.70
CA LEU A 281 3.81 12.63 14.04
C LEU A 281 3.70 12.42 15.57
N PRO A 282 3.02 13.32 16.31
CA PRO A 282 2.90 13.21 17.74
C PRO A 282 2.17 11.92 18.17
N GLY A 283 2.71 11.20 19.14
CA GLY A 283 2.05 10.04 19.74
C GLY A 283 1.99 8.80 18.87
N VAL A 284 2.72 8.77 17.74
CA VAL A 284 2.77 7.59 16.87
C VAL A 284 3.34 6.39 17.62
N THR A 285 2.71 5.23 17.48
CA THR A 285 3.23 3.94 17.92
C THR A 285 3.91 3.24 16.73
N LEU A 286 5.14 2.77 16.90
CA LEU A 286 5.91 2.06 15.88
C LEU A 286 6.08 0.60 16.32
N LYS A 287 5.66 -0.34 15.48
CA LYS A 287 5.65 -1.78 15.76
C LYS A 287 6.31 -2.56 14.63
N ARG A 288 7.46 -3.16 14.89
CA ARG A 288 8.10 -4.07 13.94
C ARG A 288 7.60 -5.49 14.15
N ILE A 289 7.21 -6.14 13.05
CA ILE A 289 6.91 -7.57 13.02
C ILE A 289 8.08 -8.27 12.31
N ASP A 290 8.67 -9.23 13.00
CA ASP A 290 9.77 -10.03 12.47
C ASP A 290 9.25 -11.19 11.60
N ASP A 291 10.15 -11.78 10.80
CA ASP A 291 9.87 -12.94 9.92
C ASP A 291 8.78 -12.70 8.86
N ALA A 292 8.47 -11.46 8.56
CA ALA A 292 7.58 -11.05 7.47
C ALA A 292 8.35 -10.28 6.39
N ALA A 293 7.81 -10.26 5.19
CA ALA A 293 8.13 -9.31 4.14
C ALA A 293 7.05 -8.22 4.05
N HIS A 294 7.02 -7.48 2.96
CA HIS A 294 6.16 -6.30 2.78
C HIS A 294 4.66 -6.55 3.03
N PHE A 295 4.15 -7.73 2.68
CA PHE A 295 2.76 -8.11 2.94
C PHE A 295 2.62 -8.81 4.30
N ILE A 296 2.81 -8.05 5.38
CA ILE A 296 2.86 -8.55 6.78
C ILE A 296 1.66 -9.43 7.13
N PHE A 297 0.47 -8.98 6.76
CA PHE A 297 -0.80 -9.68 7.06
C PHE A 297 -0.97 -11.00 6.28
N LEU A 298 -0.21 -11.21 5.21
CA LEU A 298 -0.15 -12.49 4.48
C LEU A 298 0.95 -13.41 5.02
N ASP A 299 2.06 -12.83 5.48
CA ASP A 299 3.23 -13.59 5.93
C ASP A 299 3.11 -13.99 7.41
N GLN A 300 2.64 -13.09 8.25
CA GLN A 300 2.49 -13.26 9.70
C GLN A 300 1.08 -12.86 10.17
N PRO A 301 0.01 -13.52 9.67
CA PRO A 301 -1.38 -13.11 9.94
C PRO A 301 -1.71 -13.09 11.43
N ALA A 302 -1.20 -14.03 12.22
CA ALA A 302 -1.46 -14.08 13.66
C ALA A 302 -0.84 -12.88 14.41
N ALA A 303 0.41 -12.52 14.06
CA ALA A 303 1.08 -11.37 14.67
C ALA A 303 0.44 -10.05 14.23
N PHE A 304 0.12 -9.91 12.95
CA PHE A 304 -0.58 -8.73 12.43
C PHE A 304 -1.95 -8.54 13.09
N ASN A 305 -2.75 -9.61 13.17
CA ASN A 305 -4.08 -9.57 13.78
C ASN A 305 -4.02 -9.21 15.27
N ALA A 306 -3.02 -9.71 16.01
CA ALA A 306 -2.82 -9.35 17.41
C ALA A 306 -2.52 -7.86 17.61
N GLU A 307 -1.68 -7.25 16.74
CA GLU A 307 -1.42 -5.81 16.77
C GLU A 307 -2.66 -5.01 16.35
N LEU A 308 -3.40 -5.48 15.32
CA LEU A 308 -4.66 -4.86 14.90
C LEU A 308 -5.67 -4.85 16.05
N ASP A 309 -5.90 -5.98 16.72
CA ASP A 309 -6.81 -6.07 17.86
C ASP A 309 -6.39 -5.13 19.00
N ALA A 310 -5.10 -5.11 19.35
CA ALA A 310 -4.56 -4.22 20.37
C ALA A 310 -4.75 -2.73 20.00
N PHE A 311 -4.59 -2.39 18.73
CA PHE A 311 -4.84 -1.05 18.22
C PHE A 311 -6.32 -0.67 18.24
N LEU A 312 -7.19 -1.58 17.84
CA LEU A 312 -8.64 -1.35 17.82
C LEU A 312 -9.25 -1.22 19.24
N ALA A 313 -8.64 -1.85 20.24
CA ALA A 313 -9.08 -1.81 21.63
C ALA A 313 -8.73 -0.50 22.38
N LYS A 314 -7.73 0.24 21.94
CA LYS A 314 -7.35 1.57 22.49
C LYS A 314 -8.43 2.62 22.20
#